data_65b917d78983b067dcc5066a776c95f8
#
_entry.id   65b917d78983b067dcc5066a776c95f8
#
_cell.length_a   1.000
_cell.length_b   1.000
_cell.length_c   1.000
_cell.angle_alpha   90.00
_cell.angle_beta   90.00
_cell.angle_gamma   90.00
#
_symmetry.space_group_name_H-M   'P 1'
#
loop_
_entity.id
_entity.type
_entity.pdbx_description
1 polymer ?
#
loop_
_entity_poly.entity_id
_entity_poly.type
_entity_poly.pdbx_seq_one_letter_code
_entity_poly.pdbx_strand_id
1 'polypeptide(L)'
;VLFFKNFGPLYGGTIRHPHMQLIALPKLTDAIAVHPEEFDGPVIYAKNDVSMTVSDQPRIGFWEFNLIVRKLTDQSLDTLADYLQIVTDYLTHHFHKRCNSYNIFFYHRDQTIYTKLMARFATSPIFVGYGIRVRPTNYETIAEEFHNLYGK
;
A
#
# COMPACT_ATOMS: atom_id res chain seq x y z
N VAL A 1 7.31 -7.85 -14.59
CA VAL A 1 6.14 -7.01 -14.87
C VAL A 1 5.89 -6.12 -13.68
N LEU A 2 5.65 -4.83 -13.92
CA LEU A 2 5.20 -3.87 -12.91
C LEU A 2 3.70 -3.67 -13.10
N PHE A 3 2.93 -3.76 -12.02
CA PHE A 3 1.50 -3.53 -12.04
C PHE A 3 1.13 -2.58 -10.91
N PHE A 4 0.50 -1.45 -11.26
CA PHE A 4 0.23 -0.40 -10.29
C PHE A 4 -0.92 0.52 -10.70
N LYS A 5 -1.44 1.25 -9.71
CA LYS A 5 -2.45 2.31 -9.88
C LYS A 5 -1.95 3.61 -9.28
N ASN A 6 -2.18 4.67 -10.02
CA ASN A 6 -2.02 6.05 -9.54
C ASN A 6 -3.41 6.70 -9.42
N PHE A 7 -3.63 7.45 -8.35
CA PHE A 7 -4.87 8.18 -8.13
C PHE A 7 -4.58 9.56 -7.55
N GLY A 8 -5.30 10.57 -8.08
CA GLY A 8 -5.30 11.93 -7.56
C GLY A 8 -4.26 12.86 -8.21
N PRO A 9 -4.23 14.16 -7.86
CA PRO A 9 -3.44 15.17 -8.57
C PRO A 9 -1.93 15.10 -8.31
N LEU A 10 -1.49 14.48 -7.20
CA LEU A 10 -0.07 14.50 -6.78
C LEU A 10 0.77 13.36 -7.39
N TYR A 11 0.21 12.52 -8.23
CA TYR A 11 0.94 11.40 -8.84
C TYR A 11 1.56 11.74 -10.23
N GLY A 12 1.31 12.96 -10.76
CA GLY A 12 1.87 13.39 -12.05
C GLY A 12 1.27 12.73 -13.29
N GLY A 13 0.15 12.04 -13.16
CA GLY A 13 -0.53 11.40 -14.29
C GLY A 13 -1.33 12.39 -15.12
N THR A 14 -1.33 12.20 -16.43
CA THR A 14 -2.06 13.04 -17.40
C THR A 14 -3.44 12.51 -17.75
N ILE A 15 -3.70 11.23 -17.46
CA ILE A 15 -4.93 10.54 -17.80
C ILE A 15 -5.93 10.67 -16.65
N ARG A 16 -7.08 11.30 -16.91
CA ARG A 16 -8.12 11.57 -15.90
C ARG A 16 -9.04 10.40 -15.60
N HIS A 17 -9.08 9.39 -16.45
CA HIS A 17 -9.94 8.21 -16.24
C HIS A 17 -9.31 7.25 -15.22
N PRO A 18 -10.12 6.59 -14.38
CA PRO A 18 -9.63 5.50 -13.54
C PRO A 18 -8.97 4.43 -14.40
N HIS A 19 -7.69 4.17 -14.16
CA HIS A 19 -6.91 3.16 -14.88
C HIS A 19 -5.84 2.56 -13.99
N MET A 20 -5.35 1.41 -14.41
CA MET A 20 -4.16 0.77 -13.87
C MET A 20 -3.13 0.66 -14.98
N GLN A 21 -1.86 0.57 -14.60
CA GLN A 21 -0.75 0.47 -15.54
C GLN A 21 -0.04 -0.86 -15.38
N LEU A 22 0.25 -1.51 -16.49
CA LEU A 22 1.02 -2.73 -16.57
C LEU A 22 2.21 -2.50 -17.49
N ILE A 23 3.43 -2.63 -16.94
CA ILE A 23 4.68 -2.38 -17.69
C ILE A 23 5.50 -3.67 -17.65
N ALA A 24 5.84 -4.18 -18.82
CA ALA A 24 6.77 -5.29 -18.96
C ALA A 24 8.19 -4.73 -19.17
N LEU A 25 9.13 -5.17 -18.33
CA LEU A 25 10.55 -4.87 -18.45
C LEU A 25 11.33 -6.16 -18.67
N PRO A 26 12.38 -6.15 -19.50
CA PRO A 26 13.19 -7.34 -19.78
C PRO A 26 13.86 -7.90 -18.52
N LYS A 27 14.33 -7.01 -17.64
CA LYS A 27 15.00 -7.36 -16.38
C LYS A 27 14.82 -6.26 -15.35
N LEU A 28 14.64 -6.65 -14.11
CA LEU A 28 14.72 -5.76 -12.94
C LEU A 28 16.05 -6.05 -12.22
N THR A 29 16.68 -5.02 -11.72
CA THR A 29 17.89 -5.17 -10.88
C THR A 29 17.51 -5.48 -9.44
N ASP A 30 18.39 -6.13 -8.69
CA ASP A 30 18.17 -6.46 -7.27
C ASP A 30 17.97 -5.20 -6.41
N ALA A 31 18.49 -4.06 -6.84
CA ALA A 31 18.31 -2.77 -6.15
C ALA A 31 16.84 -2.31 -6.05
N ILE A 32 15.97 -2.85 -6.90
CA ILE A 32 14.52 -2.58 -6.86
C ILE A 32 13.72 -3.81 -6.42
N ALA A 33 14.41 -4.83 -5.90
CA ALA A 33 13.74 -6.00 -5.33
C ALA A 33 12.84 -5.60 -4.17
N VAL A 34 11.77 -6.34 -4.02
CA VAL A 34 10.83 -6.22 -2.92
C VAL A 34 11.20 -7.22 -1.85
N HIS A 35 11.36 -6.74 -0.63
CA HIS A 35 11.68 -7.55 0.52
C HIS A 35 10.44 -7.79 1.38
N PRO A 36 10.13 -9.05 1.79
CA PRO A 36 8.94 -9.36 2.58
C PRO A 36 8.81 -8.55 3.87
N GLU A 37 9.92 -8.21 4.53
CA GLU A 37 9.96 -7.39 5.74
C GLU A 37 9.43 -5.97 5.53
N GLU A 38 9.39 -5.47 4.30
CA GLU A 38 8.78 -4.17 3.98
C GLU A 38 7.24 -4.19 4.13
N PHE A 39 6.65 -5.38 4.27
CA PHE A 39 5.20 -5.60 4.44
C PHE A 39 4.84 -6.03 5.86
N ASP A 40 5.84 -6.17 6.74
CA ASP A 40 5.62 -6.49 8.14
C ASP A 40 5.12 -5.28 8.91
N GLY A 41 4.45 -5.56 10.03
CA GLY A 41 3.92 -4.57 10.96
C GLY A 41 2.62 -5.03 11.62
N PRO A 42 1.99 -4.18 12.45
CA PRO A 42 0.73 -4.50 13.10
C PRO A 42 -0.33 -4.98 12.12
N VAL A 43 -0.94 -6.13 12.43
CA VAL A 43 -2.04 -6.69 11.65
C VAL A 43 -3.32 -5.96 12.03
N ILE A 44 -3.98 -5.36 11.03
CA ILE A 44 -5.27 -4.68 11.18
C ILE A 44 -6.39 -5.70 11.00
N TYR A 45 -6.36 -6.46 9.91
CA TYR A 45 -7.33 -7.52 9.60
C TYR A 45 -6.62 -8.74 9.00
N ALA A 46 -7.19 -9.91 9.24
CA ALA A 46 -6.78 -11.15 8.57
C ALA A 46 -8.00 -12.04 8.32
N LYS A 47 -8.23 -12.44 7.05
CA LYS A 47 -9.33 -13.31 6.64
C LYS A 47 -9.00 -13.96 5.28
N ASN A 48 -9.45 -15.18 5.06
CA ASN A 48 -9.37 -15.87 3.76
C ASN A 48 -7.97 -15.84 3.12
N ASP A 49 -6.93 -16.15 3.89
CA ASP A 49 -5.52 -16.10 3.45
C ASP A 49 -5.04 -14.69 3.02
N VAL A 50 -5.78 -13.63 3.35
CA VAL A 50 -5.40 -12.24 3.16
C VAL A 50 -5.17 -11.56 4.51
N SER A 51 -4.04 -10.89 4.67
CA SER A 51 -3.78 -10.04 5.83
C SER A 51 -3.56 -8.60 5.40
N MET A 52 -4.06 -7.67 6.22
CA MET A 52 -3.83 -6.22 6.12
C MET A 52 -2.92 -5.81 7.26
N THR A 53 -1.80 -5.15 6.93
CA THR A 53 -0.86 -4.59 7.90
C THR A 53 -0.57 -3.13 7.60
N VAL A 54 0.01 -2.41 8.56
CA VAL A 54 0.68 -1.13 8.32
C VAL A 54 2.17 -1.33 8.51
N SER A 55 2.99 -0.91 7.54
CA SER A 55 4.43 -1.18 7.57
C SER A 55 5.11 -0.53 8.77
N ASP A 56 5.86 -1.30 9.53
CA ASP A 56 6.82 -0.82 10.51
C ASP A 56 8.21 -0.54 9.91
N GLN A 57 8.46 -1.08 8.71
CA GLN A 57 9.63 -0.78 7.87
C GLN A 57 9.20 -0.24 6.49
N PRO A 58 8.65 0.98 6.44
CA PRO A 58 8.09 1.52 5.22
C PRO A 58 9.17 1.71 4.14
N ARG A 59 8.82 1.45 2.89
CA ARG A 59 9.73 1.52 1.75
C ARG A 59 10.20 2.95 1.44
N ILE A 60 9.29 3.92 1.54
CA ILE A 60 9.58 5.34 1.27
C ILE A 60 9.46 6.25 2.51
N GLY A 61 9.06 5.68 3.64
CA GLY A 61 8.95 6.40 4.90
C GLY A 61 7.71 7.27 4.99
N PHE A 62 6.59 6.67 5.27
CA PHE A 62 5.29 7.21 5.70
C PHE A 62 4.39 6.04 6.04
N TRP A 63 3.09 6.27 6.19
CA TRP A 63 2.12 5.19 6.36
C TRP A 63 1.96 4.43 5.05
N GLU A 64 2.34 3.18 5.08
CA GLU A 64 2.18 2.25 3.97
C GLU A 64 1.31 1.09 4.45
N PHE A 65 0.15 0.94 3.84
CA PHE A 65 -0.76 -0.17 4.11
C PHE A 65 -0.42 -1.32 3.17
N ASN A 66 -0.39 -2.52 3.72
CA ASN A 66 -0.06 -3.71 2.96
C ASN A 66 -1.23 -4.68 2.97
N LEU A 67 -1.46 -5.33 1.83
CA LEU A 67 -2.35 -6.48 1.71
C LEU A 67 -1.53 -7.66 1.19
N ILE A 68 -1.51 -8.75 1.94
CA ILE A 68 -0.69 -9.91 1.65
C ILE A 68 -1.64 -11.09 1.39
N VAL A 69 -1.66 -11.58 0.15
CA VAL A 69 -2.45 -12.75 -0.28
C VAL A 69 -1.53 -13.95 -0.35
N ARG A 70 -1.68 -14.90 0.59
CA ARG A 70 -0.83 -16.09 0.68
C ARG A 70 -1.29 -17.25 -0.19
N LYS A 71 -2.59 -17.32 -0.46
CA LYS A 71 -3.18 -18.33 -1.33
C LYS A 71 -4.21 -17.67 -2.24
N LEU A 72 -4.07 -17.87 -3.53
CA LEU A 72 -4.96 -17.29 -4.54
C LEU A 72 -6.20 -18.19 -4.71
N THR A 73 -7.35 -17.67 -4.29
CA THR A 73 -8.68 -18.25 -4.44
C THR A 73 -9.69 -17.16 -4.73
N ASP A 74 -10.88 -17.47 -5.20
CA ASP A 74 -11.94 -16.48 -5.40
C ASP A 74 -12.24 -15.71 -4.10
N GLN A 75 -12.32 -16.43 -2.97
CA GLN A 75 -12.53 -15.79 -1.66
C GLN A 75 -11.41 -14.84 -1.24
N SER A 76 -10.16 -15.18 -1.53
CA SER A 76 -9.03 -14.30 -1.22
C SER A 76 -9.01 -13.09 -2.14
N LEU A 77 -9.42 -13.23 -3.41
CA LEU A 77 -9.56 -12.11 -4.34
C LEU A 77 -10.68 -11.16 -3.93
N ASP A 78 -11.83 -11.68 -3.51
CA ASP A 78 -12.93 -10.87 -2.96
C ASP A 78 -12.49 -10.12 -1.70
N THR A 79 -11.79 -10.80 -0.79
CA THR A 79 -11.25 -10.17 0.42
C THR A 79 -10.19 -9.12 0.10
N LEU A 80 -9.32 -9.36 -0.89
CA LEU A 80 -8.38 -8.38 -1.36
C LEU A 80 -9.09 -7.12 -1.91
N ALA A 81 -10.14 -7.32 -2.70
CA ALA A 81 -10.94 -6.21 -3.24
C ALA A 81 -11.61 -5.39 -2.14
N ASP A 82 -12.23 -6.04 -1.15
CA ASP A 82 -12.83 -5.39 0.01
C ASP A 82 -11.79 -4.57 0.80
N TYR A 83 -10.63 -5.15 1.06
CA TYR A 83 -9.57 -4.46 1.80
C TYR A 83 -8.95 -3.30 1.00
N LEU A 84 -8.81 -3.44 -0.33
CA LEU A 84 -8.41 -2.34 -1.20
C LEU A 84 -9.41 -1.17 -1.11
N GLN A 85 -10.71 -1.47 -1.11
CA GLN A 85 -11.76 -0.46 -0.96
C GLN A 85 -11.67 0.23 0.40
N ILE A 86 -11.56 -0.52 1.49
CA ILE A 86 -11.45 0.01 2.85
C ILE A 86 -10.21 0.93 2.98
N VAL A 87 -9.04 0.49 2.52
CA VAL A 87 -7.82 1.31 2.63
C VAL A 87 -7.90 2.55 1.75
N THR A 88 -8.45 2.46 0.54
CA THR A 88 -8.59 3.64 -0.33
C THR A 88 -9.61 4.64 0.22
N ASP A 89 -10.69 4.17 0.82
CA ASP A 89 -11.65 5.01 1.53
C ASP A 89 -11.00 5.69 2.74
N TYR A 90 -10.30 4.93 3.57
CA TYR A 90 -9.56 5.47 4.71
C TYR A 90 -8.58 6.56 4.27
N LEU A 91 -7.74 6.30 3.27
CA LEU A 91 -6.75 7.25 2.78
C LEU A 91 -7.37 8.56 2.27
N THR A 92 -8.52 8.50 1.61
CA THR A 92 -9.13 9.67 0.97
C THR A 92 -10.09 10.46 1.86
N HIS A 93 -10.66 9.82 2.89
CA HIS A 93 -11.69 10.45 3.72
C HIS A 93 -11.32 10.58 5.20
N HIS A 94 -10.48 9.71 5.74
CA HIS A 94 -10.22 9.63 7.18
C HIS A 94 -8.77 9.91 7.57
N PHE A 95 -7.81 9.48 6.78
CA PHE A 95 -6.40 9.46 7.12
C PHE A 95 -5.83 10.85 7.45
N HIS A 96 -5.72 11.71 6.50
CA HIS A 96 -5.19 13.06 6.70
C HIS A 96 -6.07 14.04 5.93
N LYS A 97 -6.41 15.15 6.56
CA LYS A 97 -7.38 16.12 6.06
C LYS A 97 -7.18 16.60 4.61
N ARG A 98 -6.03 16.31 4.00
CA ARG A 98 -5.67 16.75 2.64
C ARG A 98 -5.14 15.62 1.77
N CYS A 99 -5.28 14.37 2.18
CA CYS A 99 -4.89 13.24 1.33
C CYS A 99 -5.92 13.06 0.22
N ASN A 100 -5.56 13.44 -0.98
CA ASN A 100 -6.40 13.30 -2.18
C ASN A 100 -5.71 12.47 -3.27
N SER A 101 -4.61 11.84 -2.93
CA SER A 101 -3.80 11.08 -3.88
C SER A 101 -3.17 9.88 -3.22
N TYR A 102 -3.15 8.75 -3.91
CA TYR A 102 -2.50 7.53 -3.44
C TYR A 102 -1.93 6.72 -4.61
N ASN A 103 -1.03 5.81 -4.28
CA ASN A 103 -0.57 4.77 -5.19
C ASN A 103 -0.93 3.39 -4.65
N ILE A 104 -1.17 2.44 -5.54
CA ILE A 104 -1.27 1.03 -5.26
C ILE A 104 -0.24 0.31 -6.12
N PHE A 105 0.60 -0.53 -5.49
CA PHE A 105 1.59 -1.34 -6.17
C PHE A 105 1.33 -2.81 -5.87
N PHE A 106 1.41 -3.64 -6.90
CA PHE A 106 1.28 -5.09 -6.78
C PHE A 106 2.62 -5.74 -7.09
N TYR A 107 3.02 -6.64 -6.21
CA TYR A 107 4.25 -7.42 -6.35
C TYR A 107 3.90 -8.89 -6.25
N HIS A 108 4.48 -9.67 -7.12
CA HIS A 108 4.35 -11.12 -7.10
C HIS A 108 5.71 -11.73 -6.75
N ARG A 109 5.76 -12.50 -5.67
CA ARG A 109 6.93 -13.24 -5.26
C ARG A 109 6.52 -14.64 -4.81
N ASP A 110 7.12 -15.64 -5.41
CA ASP A 110 6.76 -17.04 -5.22
C ASP A 110 5.26 -17.27 -5.52
N GLN A 111 4.46 -17.67 -4.57
CA GLN A 111 3.01 -17.81 -4.72
C GLN A 111 2.22 -16.73 -3.97
N THR A 112 2.91 -15.73 -3.45
CA THR A 112 2.30 -14.66 -2.65
C THR A 112 2.19 -13.37 -3.46
N ILE A 113 1.02 -12.74 -3.38
CA ILE A 113 0.81 -11.40 -3.89
C ILE A 113 0.92 -10.42 -2.72
N TYR A 114 1.83 -9.48 -2.86
CA TYR A 114 1.98 -8.36 -1.94
C TYR A 114 1.43 -7.12 -2.61
N THR A 115 0.55 -6.42 -1.92
CA THR A 115 0.02 -5.14 -2.39
C THR A 115 0.37 -4.06 -1.39
N LYS A 116 0.86 -2.94 -1.87
CA LYS A 116 1.22 -1.79 -1.02
C LYS A 116 0.43 -0.57 -1.46
N LEU A 117 -0.26 0.05 -0.51
CA LEU A 117 -1.01 1.28 -0.70
C LEU A 117 -0.33 2.41 0.07
N MET A 118 -0.07 3.50 -0.63
CA MET A 118 0.65 4.64 -0.06
C MET A 118 -0.11 5.93 -0.32
N ALA A 119 -0.34 6.70 0.73
CA ALA A 119 -0.76 8.10 0.59
C ALA A 119 0.32 8.90 -0.14
N ARG A 120 -0.09 9.79 -1.05
CA ARG A 120 0.84 10.69 -1.75
C ARG A 120 0.77 12.07 -1.15
N PHE A 121 1.92 12.47 -0.61
CA PHE A 121 2.22 13.82 -0.11
C PHE A 121 3.53 14.30 -0.71
N ALA A 122 3.88 15.53 -0.41
CA ALA A 122 5.25 15.99 -0.64
C ALA A 122 6.22 15.07 0.13
N THR A 123 7.17 14.51 -0.57
CA THR A 123 8.14 13.58 0.00
C THR A 123 9.05 14.30 1.01
N SER A 124 9.41 13.63 2.11
CA SER A 124 10.31 14.18 3.12
C SER A 124 11.64 14.64 2.50
N PRO A 125 12.12 15.85 2.81
CA PRO A 125 13.41 16.33 2.31
C PRO A 125 14.58 15.41 2.68
N ILE A 126 14.56 14.78 3.85
CA ILE A 126 15.62 13.86 4.27
C ILE A 126 15.59 12.54 3.49
N PHE A 127 14.40 12.11 3.04
CA PHE A 127 14.32 10.97 2.12
C PHE A 127 14.83 11.35 0.73
N VAL A 128 14.41 12.49 0.20
CA VAL A 128 14.83 12.96 -1.14
C VAL A 128 16.33 13.21 -1.20
N GLY A 129 16.89 13.88 -0.19
CA GLY A 129 18.30 14.27 -0.19
C GLY A 129 19.26 13.17 0.27
N TYR A 130 18.80 12.29 1.16
CA TYR A 130 19.66 11.32 1.85
C TYR A 130 19.17 9.88 1.81
N GLY A 131 18.01 9.60 1.25
CA GLY A 131 17.42 8.25 1.25
C GLY A 131 17.01 7.76 2.65
N ILE A 132 16.92 8.69 3.64
CA ILE A 132 16.58 8.33 5.01
C ILE A 132 15.08 8.13 5.12
N ARG A 133 14.67 6.90 5.48
CA ARG A 133 13.27 6.54 5.70
C ARG A 133 12.85 6.98 7.10
N VAL A 134 11.67 7.57 7.19
CA VAL A 134 11.08 7.98 8.47
C VAL A 134 9.99 6.98 8.83
N ARG A 135 10.14 6.32 9.97
CA ARG A 135 9.12 5.43 10.51
C ARG A 135 8.01 6.26 11.17
N PRO A 136 6.74 6.01 10.88
CA PRO A 136 5.64 6.59 11.65
C PRO A 136 5.71 6.19 13.11
N THR A 137 5.42 7.11 14.02
CA THR A 137 5.43 6.84 15.48
C THR A 137 4.10 6.34 16.00
N ASN A 138 3.02 6.53 15.25
CA ASN A 138 1.64 6.24 15.67
C ASN A 138 0.97 5.13 14.83
N TYR A 139 1.73 4.24 14.24
CA TYR A 139 1.17 3.17 13.40
C TYR A 139 0.28 2.18 14.17
N GLU A 140 0.47 2.07 15.50
CA GLU A 140 -0.37 1.23 16.35
C GLU A 140 -1.80 1.79 16.48
N THR A 141 -1.93 3.11 16.63
CA THR A 141 -3.23 3.77 16.73
C THR A 141 -4.05 3.69 15.44
N ILE A 142 -3.39 3.50 14.29
CA ILE A 142 -4.07 3.34 13.01
C ILE A 142 -4.89 2.05 12.97
N ALA A 143 -4.39 0.96 13.54
CA ALA A 143 -5.14 -0.29 13.63
C ALA A 143 -6.45 -0.10 14.43
N GLU A 144 -6.38 0.61 15.56
CA GLU A 144 -7.55 0.95 16.38
C GLU A 144 -8.54 1.84 15.60
N GLU A 145 -8.03 2.83 14.85
CA GLU A 145 -8.86 3.70 14.03
C GLU A 145 -9.60 2.92 12.94
N PHE A 146 -8.94 1.97 12.27
CA PHE A 146 -9.58 1.06 11.33
C PHE A 146 -10.68 0.23 11.99
N HIS A 147 -10.42 -0.35 13.16
CA HIS A 147 -11.43 -1.12 13.90
C HIS A 147 -12.62 -0.26 14.31
N ASN A 148 -12.41 0.99 14.69
CA ASN A 148 -13.50 1.91 15.04
C ASN A 148 -14.34 2.32 13.84
N LEU A 149 -13.73 2.49 12.66
CA LEU A 149 -14.44 2.91 11.44
C LEU A 149 -15.12 1.75 10.71
N TYR A 150 -14.48 0.59 10.64
CA TYR A 150 -14.87 -0.51 9.76
C TYR A 150 -15.12 -1.85 10.49
N GLY A 151 -14.81 -1.92 11.78
CA GLY A 151 -15.06 -3.12 12.60
C GLY A 151 -16.56 -3.34 12.82
N LYS A 152 -17.08 -4.44 12.28
CA LYS A 152 -18.44 -4.93 12.50
C LYS A 152 -18.38 -6.31 13.14
#